data_21e35c73254a33811b4a0f5ecab20f32
#
_entry.id   21e35c73254a33811b4a0f5ecab20f32
#
_cell.length_a   1.000
_cell.length_b   1.000
_cell.length_c   1.000
_cell.angle_alpha   90.00
_cell.angle_beta   90.00
_cell.angle_gamma   90.00
#
_symmetry.space_group_name_H-M   'P 1'
#
loop_
_entity.id
_entity.type
_entity.pdbx_description
1 polymer ?
#
loop_
_entity_poly.entity_id
_entity_poly.type
_entity_poly.pdbx_seq_one_letter_code
_entity_poly.pdbx_strand_id
1 'polypeptide(L)'
;MGNLDAGTGKTSSEARRARDSTGRLVCICIFGLGVSASCSALAHAQAAAASRDARSTHAGGRTMTEMNTVQAPLDEPAPNAAMGDTSIRPFKVHVPDEALADLRRRIKATRWPDKETVDDRSQGAPLADLQALVKYWGSGYDWRKVEAKMNAFPQFTTNIDGVDIHFIHVRSKHKNAMPMIITHGWPGSVIEQLKIIGPLTDPTAHGGSAEDAFDVVIPSLPGYGFSGRPTGTGWNPDRIARAWDVLMKRLGYTRYVAQGGDWGAVITEAMGRQAPAGLLGIDINLAATIPPEVVAALAMGGPAPAELTERERETFNASLAYAKAGSASYFVMLTARPQTVGYGMTDSPAGLAAWVLVHPGFSQWKYGTDPAQTLTKDDVLDDISLYWLTNSATSANRLYWENKGKSPTIAAAQQTTEIKLPVATTVFGEDAYRPPETWTRRAYPSLIYFHEVPKGGHFAAWEQPELFASELRAAFKSLR
;
A
#
# COMPACT_ATOMS: atom_id res chain seq x y z
N MET A 1 31.20 41.35 54.21
CA MET A 1 32.60 40.98 54.44
C MET A 1 32.88 39.90 53.39
N GLY A 2 33.58 40.10 52.42
CA GLY A 2 34.64 40.81 51.77
C GLY A 2 34.90 40.03 50.51
N ASN A 3 34.73 40.58 49.44
CA ASN A 3 35.63 41.29 48.53
C ASN A 3 36.72 40.45 47.85
N LEU A 4 36.65 40.56 46.51
CA LEU A 4 37.71 40.84 45.52
C LEU A 4 38.52 39.57 45.07
N ASP A 5 38.99 39.41 43.84
CA ASP A 5 39.16 40.33 42.73
C ASP A 5 39.49 39.56 41.45
N ALA A 6 39.38 40.21 40.35
CA ALA A 6 39.68 40.06 38.97
C ALA A 6 40.99 39.35 38.56
N GLY A 7 40.99 38.81 37.34
CA GLY A 7 42.19 38.37 36.64
C GLY A 7 41.94 38.05 35.16
N THR A 8 42.11 39.02 34.32
CA THR A 8 42.14 39.02 32.86
C THR A 8 43.32 38.22 32.30
N GLY A 9 43.12 37.52 31.19
CA GLY A 9 44.21 36.93 30.41
C GLY A 9 43.77 36.52 29.01
N LYS A 10 43.93 37.41 28.03
CA LYS A 10 43.94 37.12 26.60
C LYS A 10 45.22 36.37 26.25
N THR A 11 45.13 35.35 25.42
CA THR A 11 46.16 35.08 24.41
C THR A 11 45.55 34.36 23.21
N SER A 12 45.77 34.98 22.07
CA SER A 12 45.64 34.53 20.70
C SER A 12 46.74 33.51 20.38
N SER A 13 46.46 32.47 19.58
CA SER A 13 47.40 31.96 18.57
C SER A 13 46.74 30.97 17.63
N GLU A 14 46.63 31.39 16.43
CA GLU A 14 47.18 30.77 15.19
C GLU A 14 46.56 29.46 14.70
N ALA A 15 45.83 29.66 13.64
CA ALA A 15 45.43 28.65 12.67
C ALA A 15 46.66 27.99 12.03
N ARG A 16 46.75 26.67 12.04
CA ARG A 16 47.51 25.90 11.05
C ARG A 16 46.56 25.12 10.15
N ARG A 17 46.52 25.51 8.90
CA ARG A 17 45.99 24.79 7.78
C ARG A 17 46.85 23.54 7.55
N ALA A 18 46.28 22.37 7.60
CA ALA A 18 46.78 21.18 6.91
C ALA A 18 45.77 20.84 5.82
N ARG A 19 46.14 21.07 4.58
CA ARG A 19 45.49 20.49 3.39
C ARG A 19 45.94 19.04 3.34
N ASP A 20 44.99 18.13 3.31
CA ASP A 20 45.24 16.82 2.75
C ASP A 20 44.24 16.55 1.63
N SER A 21 44.82 16.17 0.51
CA SER A 21 44.19 16.00 -0.78
C SER A 21 43.77 14.57 -0.96
N THR A 22 42.51 14.30 -0.75
CA THR A 22 41.81 13.22 -1.49
C THR A 22 40.31 13.46 -1.39
N GLY A 23 39.75 14.11 -2.42
CA GLY A 23 38.32 14.31 -2.58
C GLY A 23 37.61 12.97 -2.79
N ARG A 24 37.05 12.40 -1.75
CA ARG A 24 35.97 11.46 -1.86
C ARG A 24 34.71 12.15 -1.38
N LEU A 25 33.92 12.54 -2.36
CA LEU A 25 32.53 12.99 -2.15
C LEU A 25 31.74 11.78 -1.63
N VAL A 26 31.47 11.75 -0.34
CA VAL A 26 30.50 10.81 0.24
C VAL A 26 29.13 11.39 -0.06
N CYS A 27 28.52 10.94 -1.16
CA CYS A 27 27.08 11.14 -1.39
C CYS A 27 26.31 10.34 -0.35
N ILE A 28 25.83 11.02 0.68
CA ILE A 28 24.77 10.48 1.55
C ILE A 28 23.49 10.57 0.74
N CYS A 29 23.11 9.47 0.09
CA CYS A 29 21.82 9.34 -0.56
C CYS A 29 20.73 9.25 0.53
N ILE A 30 20.08 10.39 0.81
CA ILE A 30 18.78 10.39 1.50
C ILE A 30 17.75 9.95 0.46
N PHE A 31 17.51 8.64 0.35
CA PHE A 31 16.48 8.07 -0.51
C PHE A 31 15.18 7.86 0.29
N GLY A 32 14.21 8.67 -0.05
CA GLY A 32 12.84 8.50 0.46
C GLY A 32 11.73 9.07 -0.42
N LEU A 33 12.03 9.82 -1.48
CA LEU A 33 11.03 10.35 -2.43
C LEU A 33 11.71 10.70 -3.76
N GLY A 34 11.55 9.88 -4.74
CA GLY A 34 11.62 10.11 -6.17
C GLY A 34 12.71 11.04 -6.74
N VAL A 35 13.87 10.50 -7.12
CA VAL A 35 14.74 11.15 -8.13
C VAL A 35 15.16 10.09 -9.13
N SER A 36 14.38 9.92 -10.19
CA SER A 36 14.80 9.18 -11.39
C SER A 36 14.83 10.04 -12.67
N ALA A 37 14.51 11.35 -12.57
CA ALA A 37 14.50 12.23 -13.74
C ALA A 37 15.79 13.05 -13.93
N SER A 38 16.70 13.14 -12.96
CA SER A 38 17.86 14.03 -13.03
C SER A 38 19.18 13.35 -13.43
N CYS A 39 19.27 12.02 -13.40
CA CYS A 39 20.51 11.34 -13.79
C CYS A 39 20.70 11.21 -15.31
N SER A 40 19.63 11.26 -16.11
CA SER A 40 19.75 11.16 -17.58
C SER A 40 20.31 12.44 -18.23
N ALA A 41 20.10 13.61 -17.64
CA ALA A 41 20.60 14.87 -18.20
C ALA A 41 22.11 15.08 -17.94
N LEU A 42 22.66 14.58 -16.83
CA LEU A 42 24.09 14.68 -16.54
C LEU A 42 24.93 13.66 -17.35
N ALA A 43 24.37 12.49 -17.63
CA ALA A 43 25.06 11.48 -18.44
C ALA A 43 25.22 11.92 -19.91
N HIS A 44 24.28 12.69 -20.46
CA HIS A 44 24.38 13.23 -21.84
C HIS A 44 25.35 14.41 -21.96
N ALA A 45 25.57 15.18 -20.91
CA ALA A 45 26.54 16.29 -20.92
C ALA A 45 27.98 15.78 -20.85
N GLN A 46 28.26 14.66 -20.19
CA GLN A 46 29.60 14.07 -20.12
C GLN A 46 29.98 13.29 -21.38
N ALA A 47 29.01 12.69 -22.09
CA ALA A 47 29.26 12.01 -23.36
C ALA A 47 29.62 13.00 -24.51
N ALA A 48 29.11 14.23 -24.47
CA ALA A 48 29.39 15.25 -25.47
C ALA A 48 30.78 15.92 -25.32
N ALA A 49 31.37 15.85 -24.12
CA ALA A 49 32.71 16.41 -23.87
C ALA A 49 33.85 15.43 -24.24
N ALA A 50 33.57 14.12 -24.24
CA ALA A 50 34.58 13.09 -24.53
C ALA A 50 34.83 12.84 -26.04
N SER A 51 34.01 13.40 -26.92
CA SER A 51 34.11 13.14 -28.38
C SER A 51 34.96 14.13 -29.17
N ARG A 52 35.67 15.07 -28.53
CA ARG A 52 36.49 16.10 -29.22
C ARG A 52 37.99 15.89 -29.19
N ASP A 53 38.52 14.87 -28.50
CA ASP A 53 39.97 14.72 -28.33
C ASP A 53 40.56 13.39 -28.82
N ALA A 54 39.98 12.73 -29.80
CA ALA A 54 40.54 11.51 -30.37
C ALA A 54 40.61 11.58 -31.90
N ARG A 55 41.51 12.42 -32.41
CA ARG A 55 42.12 12.22 -33.75
C ARG A 55 43.63 12.37 -33.64
N SER A 56 44.29 11.23 -33.60
CA SER A 56 45.61 10.96 -34.26
C SER A 56 46.27 9.74 -33.61
N THR A 57 46.59 8.79 -34.43
CA THR A 57 47.73 7.90 -34.62
C THR A 57 47.48 6.41 -34.45
N HIS A 58 47.61 5.80 -35.54
CA HIS A 58 47.92 4.47 -36.11
C HIS A 58 48.33 3.27 -35.23
N ALA A 59 47.72 2.14 -35.64
CA ALA A 59 48.29 0.81 -35.93
C ALA A 59 48.51 -0.19 -34.77
N GLY A 60 47.85 -1.36 -34.91
CA GLY A 60 48.30 -2.58 -34.26
C GLY A 60 47.15 -3.48 -33.79
N GLY A 61 46.71 -4.41 -34.60
CA GLY A 61 45.55 -5.29 -34.36
C GLY A 61 45.70 -6.27 -33.23
N ARG A 62 44.57 -6.61 -32.66
CA ARG A 62 44.17 -7.96 -32.21
C ARG A 62 42.67 -7.93 -31.92
N THR A 63 41.99 -8.83 -32.60
CA THR A 63 40.56 -9.17 -32.46
C THR A 63 40.20 -9.47 -31.01
N MET A 64 39.25 -8.71 -30.45
CA MET A 64 38.44 -9.13 -29.34
C MET A 64 36.96 -9.06 -29.74
N THR A 65 36.29 -10.15 -29.53
CA THR A 65 34.92 -10.45 -29.84
C THR A 65 33.99 -9.40 -29.25
N GLU A 66 33.22 -8.72 -30.10
CA GLU A 66 32.14 -7.84 -29.71
C GLU A 66 31.05 -8.64 -28.98
N MET A 67 30.88 -8.37 -27.70
CA MET A 67 29.66 -8.76 -26.98
C MET A 67 28.56 -7.78 -27.38
N ASN A 68 27.76 -8.14 -28.33
CA ASN A 68 26.49 -7.51 -28.65
C ASN A 68 25.60 -7.56 -27.44
N THR A 69 25.37 -6.41 -26.79
CA THR A 69 24.23 -6.22 -25.90
C THR A 69 22.96 -6.17 -26.73
N VAL A 70 22.33 -7.33 -26.87
CA VAL A 70 20.98 -7.43 -27.40
C VAL A 70 20.05 -6.81 -26.41
N GLN A 71 19.58 -5.62 -26.71
CA GLN A 71 18.46 -4.99 -26.03
C GLN A 71 17.20 -5.77 -26.42
N ALA A 72 16.65 -6.53 -25.48
CA ALA A 72 15.41 -7.27 -25.71
C ALA A 72 14.26 -6.29 -25.95
N PRO A 73 13.39 -6.54 -26.94
CA PRO A 73 12.19 -5.75 -27.15
C PRO A 73 11.26 -5.88 -25.93
N LEU A 74 10.80 -4.76 -25.43
CA LEU A 74 9.67 -4.70 -24.49
C LEU A 74 8.42 -5.02 -25.31
N ASP A 75 7.66 -6.04 -24.85
CA ASP A 75 6.34 -6.48 -25.36
C ASP A 75 6.36 -7.68 -26.33
N GLU A 76 6.69 -8.86 -25.78
CA GLU A 76 6.02 -10.08 -26.19
C GLU A 76 5.20 -10.63 -25.02
N PRO A 77 3.91 -11.00 -25.21
CA PRO A 77 3.14 -11.68 -24.16
C PRO A 77 3.79 -13.05 -23.91
N ALA A 78 4.01 -13.35 -22.63
CA ALA A 78 4.53 -14.64 -22.20
C ALA A 78 3.70 -15.79 -22.84
N PRO A 79 4.34 -16.89 -23.29
CA PRO A 79 3.65 -18.00 -23.94
C PRO A 79 2.58 -18.58 -23.02
N ASN A 80 1.41 -18.89 -23.60
CA ASN A 80 0.22 -19.49 -23.02
C ASN A 80 0.48 -20.32 -21.74
N ALA A 81 0.25 -19.71 -20.57
CA ALA A 81 -0.09 -20.49 -19.39
C ALA A 81 -1.36 -21.27 -19.73
N ALA A 82 -1.37 -22.58 -19.54
CA ALA A 82 -2.54 -23.40 -19.75
C ALA A 82 -3.75 -22.72 -19.14
N MET A 83 -4.78 -22.43 -19.95
CA MET A 83 -5.99 -21.74 -19.44
C MET A 83 -6.57 -22.62 -18.35
N GLY A 84 -6.43 -22.18 -17.08
CA GLY A 84 -7.04 -22.85 -15.95
C GLY A 84 -8.57 -22.83 -16.08
N ASP A 85 -9.24 -23.58 -15.23
CA ASP A 85 -10.70 -23.62 -15.19
C ASP A 85 -11.29 -22.24 -14.89
N THR A 86 -11.90 -21.61 -15.89
CA THR A 86 -12.49 -20.27 -15.82
C THR A 86 -13.88 -20.25 -15.16
N SER A 87 -14.42 -21.41 -14.77
CA SER A 87 -15.70 -21.50 -14.07
C SER A 87 -15.63 -20.81 -12.69
N ILE A 88 -16.78 -20.35 -12.21
CA ILE A 88 -16.92 -19.84 -10.85
C ILE A 88 -17.22 -21.04 -9.96
N ARG A 89 -16.28 -21.35 -9.07
CA ARG A 89 -16.35 -22.50 -8.16
C ARG A 89 -16.61 -22.04 -6.74
N PRO A 90 -17.54 -22.64 -5.99
CA PRO A 90 -17.74 -22.35 -4.59
C PRO A 90 -16.45 -22.57 -3.79
N PHE A 91 -16.19 -21.69 -2.83
CA PHE A 91 -15.05 -21.76 -1.92
C PHE A 91 -15.54 -21.72 -0.47
N LYS A 92 -14.85 -22.44 0.39
CA LYS A 92 -15.09 -22.43 1.82
C LYS A 92 -13.76 -22.40 2.56
N VAL A 93 -13.62 -21.50 3.49
CA VAL A 93 -12.43 -21.40 4.34
C VAL A 93 -12.40 -22.59 5.28
N HIS A 94 -11.31 -23.33 5.24
CA HIS A 94 -11.01 -24.40 6.18
C HIS A 94 -9.49 -24.54 6.31
N VAL A 95 -8.98 -24.29 7.52
CA VAL A 95 -7.57 -24.49 7.86
C VAL A 95 -7.43 -25.78 8.66
N PRO A 96 -6.57 -26.71 8.28
CA PRO A 96 -6.34 -27.96 9.04
C PRO A 96 -5.89 -27.66 10.48
N ASP A 97 -6.30 -28.52 11.42
CA ASP A 97 -5.94 -28.39 12.83
C ASP A 97 -4.41 -28.46 13.05
N GLU A 98 -3.71 -29.22 12.20
CA GLU A 98 -2.25 -29.34 12.20
C GLU A 98 -1.57 -28.00 11.90
N ALA A 99 -2.13 -27.19 11.02
CA ALA A 99 -1.58 -25.84 10.71
C ALA A 99 -1.75 -24.89 11.92
N LEU A 100 -2.88 -24.99 12.63
CA LEU A 100 -3.10 -24.23 13.86
C LEU A 100 -2.21 -24.72 15.00
N ALA A 101 -1.96 -26.02 15.09
CA ALA A 101 -1.02 -26.61 16.06
C ALA A 101 0.42 -26.18 15.76
N ASP A 102 0.83 -26.16 14.48
CA ASP A 102 2.16 -25.68 14.07
C ASP A 102 2.34 -24.19 14.39
N LEU A 103 1.35 -23.34 14.12
CA LEU A 103 1.38 -21.92 14.52
C LEU A 103 1.65 -21.77 16.02
N ARG A 104 0.88 -22.48 16.88
CA ARG A 104 1.07 -22.42 18.34
C ARG A 104 2.43 -22.92 18.77
N ARG A 105 2.94 -23.98 18.14
CA ARG A 105 4.29 -24.53 18.39
C ARG A 105 5.36 -23.50 18.06
N ARG A 106 5.26 -22.82 16.91
CA ARG A 106 6.23 -21.81 16.47
C ARG A 106 6.17 -20.55 17.34
N ILE A 107 4.99 -20.10 17.74
CA ILE A 107 4.82 -19.01 18.71
C ILE A 107 5.56 -19.35 20.03
N LYS A 108 5.37 -20.57 20.56
CA LYS A 108 6.04 -21.02 21.79
C LYS A 108 7.57 -21.10 21.65
N ALA A 109 8.07 -21.37 20.46
CA ALA A 109 9.49 -21.48 20.15
C ALA A 109 10.14 -20.15 19.73
N THR A 110 9.41 -19.02 19.79
CA THR A 110 9.93 -17.71 19.39
C THR A 110 11.18 -17.35 20.18
N ARG A 111 12.24 -16.98 19.45
CA ARG A 111 13.44 -16.37 20.02
C ARG A 111 13.28 -14.86 19.95
N TRP A 112 13.24 -14.22 21.10
CA TRP A 112 13.05 -12.77 21.19
C TRP A 112 14.40 -12.04 21.11
N PRO A 113 14.45 -10.88 20.44
CA PRO A 113 15.61 -10.00 20.50
C PRO A 113 15.69 -9.29 21.86
N ASP A 114 16.77 -8.57 22.08
CA ASP A 114 16.84 -7.58 23.14
C ASP A 114 15.82 -6.44 22.93
N LYS A 115 15.53 -5.72 24.01
CA LYS A 115 14.59 -4.62 24.02
C LYS A 115 15.12 -3.45 23.19
N GLU A 116 14.20 -2.71 22.55
CA GLU A 116 14.47 -1.39 21.95
C GLU A 116 15.15 -0.44 22.94
N THR A 117 16.00 0.46 22.46
CA THR A 117 16.77 1.42 23.28
C THR A 117 16.14 2.81 23.34
N VAL A 118 14.92 2.94 22.82
CA VAL A 118 14.09 4.16 22.83
C VAL A 118 12.78 3.92 23.56
N ASP A 119 12.13 4.99 24.01
CA ASP A 119 10.84 4.91 24.73
C ASP A 119 9.64 5.11 23.80
N ASP A 120 9.87 5.22 22.49
CA ASP A 120 8.85 5.38 21.46
C ASP A 120 8.89 4.24 20.43
N ARG A 121 8.19 4.39 19.31
CA ARG A 121 8.14 3.39 18.22
C ARG A 121 9.13 3.66 17.08
N SER A 122 10.09 4.55 17.26
CA SER A 122 11.02 4.93 16.19
C SER A 122 11.95 3.78 15.76
N GLN A 123 12.15 2.78 16.62
CA GLN A 123 12.86 1.53 16.30
C GLN A 123 11.95 0.37 15.88
N GLY A 124 10.63 0.60 15.75
CA GLY A 124 9.67 -0.42 15.31
C GLY A 124 8.67 -0.83 16.39
N ALA A 125 8.19 -2.08 16.32
CA ALA A 125 7.22 -2.62 17.28
C ALA A 125 7.88 -2.79 18.66
N PRO A 126 7.31 -2.20 19.75
CA PRO A 126 7.87 -2.37 21.10
C PRO A 126 7.84 -3.83 21.53
N LEU A 127 8.95 -4.32 22.07
CA LEU A 127 9.11 -5.73 22.44
C LEU A 127 8.03 -6.23 23.41
N ALA A 128 7.72 -5.45 24.44
CA ALA A 128 6.75 -5.86 25.45
C ALA A 128 5.33 -5.99 24.89
N ASP A 129 4.92 -5.04 24.04
CA ASP A 129 3.60 -5.05 23.40
C ASP A 129 3.47 -6.22 22.42
N LEU A 130 4.51 -6.44 21.60
CA LEU A 130 4.53 -7.54 20.66
C LEU A 130 4.53 -8.89 21.37
N GLN A 131 5.29 -9.04 22.46
CA GLN A 131 5.30 -10.26 23.27
C GLN A 131 3.92 -10.55 23.86
N ALA A 132 3.23 -9.53 24.37
CA ALA A 132 1.87 -9.67 24.91
C ALA A 132 0.87 -10.11 23.84
N LEU A 133 0.93 -9.50 22.65
CA LEU A 133 0.07 -9.84 21.51
C LEU A 133 0.33 -11.27 21.01
N VAL A 134 1.60 -11.65 20.81
CA VAL A 134 1.98 -12.98 20.30
C VAL A 134 1.67 -14.08 21.33
N LYS A 135 1.82 -13.79 22.63
CA LYS A 135 1.38 -14.70 23.69
C LYS A 135 -0.13 -14.94 23.61
N TYR A 136 -0.92 -13.87 23.44
CA TYR A 136 -2.36 -13.98 23.28
C TYR A 136 -2.73 -14.77 22.01
N TRP A 137 -2.03 -14.53 20.90
CA TRP A 137 -2.21 -15.25 19.64
C TRP A 137 -2.02 -16.77 19.81
N GLY A 138 -1.02 -17.17 20.62
CA GLY A 138 -0.73 -18.59 20.90
C GLY A 138 -1.67 -19.28 21.89
N SER A 139 -2.46 -18.54 22.68
CA SER A 139 -3.21 -19.10 23.81
C SER A 139 -4.69 -18.72 23.89
N GLY A 140 -5.03 -17.46 23.64
CA GLY A 140 -6.38 -16.93 23.80
C GLY A 140 -7.13 -16.66 22.49
N TYR A 141 -6.41 -16.56 21.39
CA TYR A 141 -6.98 -16.32 20.06
C TYR A 141 -7.52 -17.59 19.42
N ASP A 142 -8.63 -17.48 18.71
CA ASP A 142 -9.31 -18.60 18.06
C ASP A 142 -9.63 -18.32 16.59
N TRP A 143 -8.83 -18.89 15.68
CA TRP A 143 -9.03 -18.79 14.24
C TRP A 143 -10.37 -19.35 13.76
N ARG A 144 -10.97 -20.33 14.46
CA ARG A 144 -12.26 -20.90 14.06
C ARG A 144 -13.39 -19.88 14.03
N LYS A 145 -13.29 -18.82 14.85
CA LYS A 145 -14.22 -17.68 14.80
C LYS A 145 -14.12 -16.92 13.49
N VAL A 146 -12.90 -16.76 12.95
CA VAL A 146 -12.66 -16.10 11.66
C VAL A 146 -13.23 -16.92 10.51
N GLU A 147 -12.96 -18.22 10.51
CA GLU A 147 -13.55 -19.15 9.54
C GLU A 147 -15.07 -19.05 9.53
N ALA A 148 -15.69 -19.01 10.72
CA ALA A 148 -17.14 -18.86 10.84
C ALA A 148 -17.63 -17.53 10.28
N LYS A 149 -16.94 -16.41 10.61
CA LYS A 149 -17.27 -15.06 10.08
C LYS A 149 -17.16 -15.04 8.54
N MET A 150 -16.06 -15.55 7.98
CA MET A 150 -15.88 -15.57 6.53
C MET A 150 -16.87 -16.49 5.84
N ASN A 151 -17.09 -17.70 6.38
CA ASN A 151 -18.00 -18.68 5.82
C ASN A 151 -19.49 -18.33 5.98
N ALA A 152 -19.83 -17.26 6.71
CA ALA A 152 -21.17 -16.69 6.73
C ALA A 152 -21.52 -16.00 5.40
N PHE A 153 -20.53 -15.68 4.56
CA PHE A 153 -20.71 -15.08 3.25
C PHE A 153 -20.41 -16.07 2.13
N PRO A 154 -21.12 -16.00 1.00
CA PRO A 154 -20.79 -16.80 -0.19
C PRO A 154 -19.41 -16.41 -0.73
N GLN A 155 -18.55 -17.40 -0.91
CA GLN A 155 -17.19 -17.24 -1.43
C GLN A 155 -16.96 -18.16 -2.62
N PHE A 156 -16.10 -17.72 -3.51
CA PHE A 156 -15.83 -18.39 -4.78
C PHE A 156 -14.38 -18.26 -5.19
N THR A 157 -13.97 -19.09 -6.15
CA THR A 157 -12.72 -18.94 -6.92
C THR A 157 -13.00 -19.03 -8.40
N THR A 158 -12.22 -18.33 -9.20
CA THR A 158 -12.19 -18.44 -10.68
C THR A 158 -10.79 -18.19 -11.19
N ASN A 159 -10.38 -18.88 -12.24
CA ASN A 159 -9.05 -18.65 -12.80
C ASN A 159 -9.07 -17.46 -13.76
N ILE A 160 -8.19 -16.48 -13.53
CA ILE A 160 -7.96 -15.35 -14.43
C ILE A 160 -6.46 -15.29 -14.74
N ASP A 161 -6.11 -15.35 -16.00
CA ASP A 161 -4.73 -15.28 -16.48
C ASP A 161 -3.77 -16.27 -15.78
N GLY A 162 -4.25 -17.49 -15.49
CA GLY A 162 -3.46 -18.54 -14.85
C GLY A 162 -3.36 -18.44 -13.32
N VAL A 163 -4.06 -17.49 -12.68
CA VAL A 163 -4.13 -17.36 -11.24
C VAL A 163 -5.57 -17.56 -10.77
N ASP A 164 -5.76 -18.45 -9.80
CA ASP A 164 -7.07 -18.62 -9.13
C ASP A 164 -7.33 -17.42 -8.23
N ILE A 165 -8.34 -16.65 -8.55
CA ILE A 165 -8.78 -15.49 -7.78
C ILE A 165 -9.89 -15.93 -6.83
N HIS A 166 -9.63 -15.83 -5.54
CA HIS A 166 -10.65 -15.95 -4.48
C HIS A 166 -11.41 -14.64 -4.35
N PHE A 167 -12.72 -14.71 -4.13
CA PHE A 167 -13.55 -13.53 -3.85
C PHE A 167 -14.79 -13.87 -3.04
N ILE A 168 -15.23 -12.90 -2.25
CA ILE A 168 -16.53 -12.88 -1.60
C ILE A 168 -17.51 -12.20 -2.56
N HIS A 169 -18.69 -12.77 -2.76
CA HIS A 169 -19.73 -12.18 -3.59
C HIS A 169 -21.09 -12.25 -2.91
N VAL A 170 -21.59 -11.11 -2.48
CA VAL A 170 -22.89 -11.01 -1.79
C VAL A 170 -23.81 -10.12 -2.60
N ARG A 171 -24.94 -10.70 -3.03
CA ARG A 171 -26.01 -9.95 -3.67
C ARG A 171 -26.96 -9.38 -2.63
N SER A 172 -27.37 -8.16 -2.85
CA SER A 172 -28.41 -7.53 -2.05
C SER A 172 -29.77 -8.23 -2.26
N LYS A 173 -30.58 -8.23 -1.22
CA LYS A 173 -32.01 -8.61 -1.32
C LYS A 173 -32.87 -7.54 -2.02
N HIS A 174 -32.35 -6.32 -2.12
CA HIS A 174 -33.05 -5.20 -2.76
C HIS A 174 -32.89 -5.24 -4.28
N LYS A 175 -33.98 -4.93 -4.99
CA LYS A 175 -33.96 -4.87 -6.46
C LYS A 175 -33.11 -3.70 -6.92
N ASN A 176 -32.45 -3.84 -8.06
CA ASN A 176 -31.63 -2.82 -8.71
C ASN A 176 -30.44 -2.34 -7.86
N ALA A 177 -29.93 -3.19 -6.96
CA ALA A 177 -28.69 -2.92 -6.26
C ALA A 177 -27.56 -2.65 -7.25
N MET A 178 -26.75 -1.62 -6.98
CA MET A 178 -25.61 -1.28 -7.84
C MET A 178 -24.45 -2.25 -7.59
N PRO A 179 -23.94 -2.95 -8.62
CA PRO A 179 -22.77 -3.81 -8.44
C PRO A 179 -21.53 -2.97 -8.12
N MET A 180 -20.78 -3.39 -7.12
CA MET A 180 -19.54 -2.73 -6.68
C MET A 180 -18.45 -3.77 -6.43
N ILE A 181 -17.27 -3.53 -7.00
CA ILE A 181 -16.05 -4.25 -6.66
C ILE A 181 -15.25 -3.43 -5.66
N ILE A 182 -14.84 -4.06 -4.54
CA ILE A 182 -14.11 -3.42 -3.44
C ILE A 182 -12.74 -4.09 -3.31
N THR A 183 -11.68 -3.31 -3.40
CA THR A 183 -10.30 -3.83 -3.40
C THR A 183 -9.56 -3.38 -2.16
N HIS A 184 -9.07 -4.36 -1.38
CA HIS A 184 -8.22 -4.15 -0.21
C HIS A 184 -6.77 -3.81 -0.60
N GLY A 185 -5.92 -3.56 0.41
CA GLY A 185 -4.51 -3.31 0.22
C GLY A 185 -3.59 -4.15 1.12
N TRP A 186 -2.39 -3.65 1.38
CA TRP A 186 -1.41 -4.24 2.27
C TRP A 186 -1.23 -3.34 3.52
N PRO A 187 -1.11 -3.90 4.73
CA PRO A 187 -1.09 -5.31 5.10
C PRO A 187 -2.49 -5.88 5.38
N GLY A 188 -3.53 -5.23 4.89
CA GLY A 188 -4.91 -5.69 5.00
C GLY A 188 -5.24 -6.86 4.05
N SER A 189 -6.48 -7.30 4.11
CA SER A 189 -7.03 -8.37 3.27
C SER A 189 -8.54 -8.22 3.12
N VAL A 190 -9.20 -9.21 2.54
CA VAL A 190 -10.68 -9.25 2.52
C VAL A 190 -11.31 -9.21 3.93
N ILE A 191 -10.55 -9.50 4.99
CA ILE A 191 -11.04 -9.47 6.38
C ILE A 191 -11.41 -8.05 6.79
N GLU A 192 -10.66 -7.04 6.39
CA GLU A 192 -10.95 -5.63 6.69
C GLU A 192 -12.30 -5.16 6.12
N GLN A 193 -12.77 -5.83 5.06
CA GLN A 193 -13.99 -5.47 4.35
C GLN A 193 -15.25 -6.23 4.87
N LEU A 194 -15.11 -7.21 5.76
CA LEU A 194 -16.25 -8.06 6.17
C LEU A 194 -17.35 -7.25 6.87
N LYS A 195 -16.97 -6.23 7.66
CA LYS A 195 -17.91 -5.43 8.45
C LYS A 195 -18.81 -4.52 7.60
N ILE A 196 -18.39 -4.16 6.39
CA ILE A 196 -19.18 -3.28 5.49
C ILE A 196 -20.17 -4.04 4.60
N ILE A 197 -20.09 -5.38 4.53
CA ILE A 197 -20.96 -6.18 3.66
C ILE A 197 -22.43 -5.95 4.01
N GLY A 198 -22.80 -6.09 5.29
CA GLY A 198 -24.17 -5.86 5.77
C GLY A 198 -24.67 -4.45 5.44
N PRO A 199 -23.96 -3.39 5.90
CA PRO A 199 -24.31 -1.98 5.61
C PRO A 199 -24.48 -1.64 4.14
N LEU A 200 -23.76 -2.31 3.24
CA LEU A 200 -23.87 -2.06 1.79
C LEU A 200 -24.96 -2.91 1.11
N THR A 201 -25.13 -4.17 1.53
CA THR A 201 -26.08 -5.08 0.87
C THR A 201 -27.50 -4.99 1.44
N ASP A 202 -27.66 -4.53 2.68
CA ASP A 202 -28.95 -4.30 3.34
C ASP A 202 -29.00 -2.91 4.01
N PRO A 203 -28.90 -1.82 3.25
CA PRO A 203 -28.85 -0.48 3.83
C PRO A 203 -30.09 -0.13 4.68
N THR A 204 -31.24 -0.75 4.44
CA THR A 204 -32.47 -0.51 5.23
C THR A 204 -32.34 -0.92 6.69
N ALA A 205 -31.46 -1.88 7.02
CA ALA A 205 -31.10 -2.25 8.38
C ALA A 205 -30.04 -1.33 9.00
N HIS A 206 -29.44 -0.43 8.20
CA HIS A 206 -28.29 0.40 8.55
C HIS A 206 -28.50 1.89 8.23
N GLY A 207 -29.75 2.37 8.37
CA GLY A 207 -30.07 3.80 8.24
C GLY A 207 -30.10 4.35 6.81
N GLY A 208 -29.99 3.50 5.78
CA GLY A 208 -30.13 3.86 4.37
C GLY A 208 -31.49 3.44 3.79
N SER A 209 -31.65 3.62 2.48
CA SER A 209 -32.84 3.23 1.73
C SER A 209 -32.57 2.04 0.80
N ALA A 210 -33.61 1.40 0.28
CA ALA A 210 -33.48 0.25 -0.62
C ALA A 210 -32.70 0.59 -1.91
N GLU A 211 -32.85 1.83 -2.39
CA GLU A 211 -32.17 2.36 -3.57
C GLU A 211 -30.66 2.52 -3.34
N ASP A 212 -30.21 2.58 -2.08
CA ASP A 212 -28.79 2.73 -1.72
C ASP A 212 -28.03 1.40 -1.73
N ALA A 213 -28.72 0.29 -2.02
CA ALA A 213 -28.13 -1.04 -1.94
C ALA A 213 -27.04 -1.31 -3.00
N PHE A 214 -26.07 -2.11 -2.62
CA PHE A 214 -25.03 -2.61 -3.50
C PHE A 214 -25.02 -4.14 -3.54
N ASP A 215 -24.74 -4.73 -4.70
CA ASP A 215 -24.16 -6.06 -4.80
C ASP A 215 -22.65 -5.91 -4.62
N VAL A 216 -22.03 -6.62 -3.69
CA VAL A 216 -20.60 -6.46 -3.40
C VAL A 216 -19.78 -7.65 -3.88
N VAL A 217 -18.64 -7.34 -4.53
CA VAL A 217 -17.62 -8.31 -4.93
C VAL A 217 -16.30 -7.87 -4.29
N ILE A 218 -15.75 -8.72 -3.42
CA ILE A 218 -14.53 -8.42 -2.65
C ILE A 218 -13.47 -9.47 -2.97
N PRO A 219 -12.61 -9.25 -3.98
CA PRO A 219 -11.56 -10.20 -4.33
C PRO A 219 -10.38 -10.12 -3.37
N SER A 220 -9.74 -11.26 -3.07
CA SER A 220 -8.38 -11.29 -2.58
C SER A 220 -7.44 -10.96 -3.72
N LEU A 221 -6.51 -10.02 -3.51
CA LEU A 221 -5.48 -9.68 -4.51
C LEU A 221 -4.66 -10.92 -4.91
N PRO A 222 -4.16 -11.00 -6.14
CA PRO A 222 -3.25 -12.08 -6.56
C PRO A 222 -2.05 -12.20 -5.61
N GLY A 223 -1.83 -13.39 -5.07
CA GLY A 223 -0.79 -13.64 -4.08
C GLY A 223 -1.15 -13.31 -2.63
N TYR A 224 -2.36 -12.85 -2.36
CA TYR A 224 -2.88 -12.54 -1.02
C TYR A 224 -3.91 -13.58 -0.58
N GLY A 225 -3.93 -13.87 0.72
CA GLY A 225 -4.95 -14.70 1.34
C GLY A 225 -5.19 -16.01 0.57
N PHE A 226 -6.41 -16.23 0.14
CA PHE A 226 -6.82 -17.46 -0.57
C PHE A 226 -6.70 -17.39 -2.09
N SER A 227 -6.27 -16.26 -2.66
CA SER A 227 -5.94 -16.21 -4.09
C SER A 227 -4.63 -16.93 -4.39
N GLY A 228 -4.54 -17.49 -5.59
CA GLY A 228 -3.36 -18.12 -6.11
C GLY A 228 -2.16 -17.17 -6.14
N ARG A 229 -0.95 -17.74 -6.06
CA ARG A 229 0.30 -16.97 -6.13
C ARG A 229 0.77 -16.91 -7.56
N PRO A 230 0.98 -15.71 -8.13
CA PRO A 230 1.62 -15.61 -9.43
C PRO A 230 2.97 -16.33 -9.45
N THR A 231 3.18 -17.15 -10.48
CA THR A 231 4.44 -17.89 -10.67
C THR A 231 5.43 -17.16 -11.58
N GLY A 232 4.97 -16.07 -12.23
CA GLY A 232 5.76 -15.19 -13.08
C GLY A 232 5.54 -13.73 -12.72
N THR A 233 6.32 -12.86 -13.33
CA THR A 233 6.23 -11.40 -13.19
C THR A 233 5.06 -10.82 -14.01
N GLY A 234 4.73 -9.53 -13.77
CA GLY A 234 3.75 -8.78 -14.56
C GLY A 234 2.37 -8.66 -13.91
N TRP A 235 2.15 -9.18 -12.69
CA TRP A 235 0.93 -8.96 -11.93
C TRP A 235 0.98 -7.61 -11.19
N ASN A 236 1.16 -6.54 -11.96
CA ASN A 236 1.13 -5.16 -11.51
C ASN A 236 -0.32 -4.62 -11.37
N PRO A 237 -0.51 -3.42 -10.83
CA PRO A 237 -1.85 -2.83 -10.67
C PRO A 237 -2.67 -2.76 -11.96
N ASP A 238 -2.04 -2.47 -13.11
CA ASP A 238 -2.74 -2.37 -14.40
C ASP A 238 -3.29 -3.73 -14.86
N ARG A 239 -2.56 -4.84 -14.62
CA ARG A 239 -3.04 -6.19 -14.92
C ARG A 239 -4.14 -6.62 -13.96
N ILE A 240 -4.01 -6.29 -12.67
CA ILE A 240 -5.04 -6.59 -11.68
C ILE A 240 -6.33 -5.84 -12.03
N ALA A 241 -6.24 -4.58 -12.45
CA ALA A 241 -7.39 -3.79 -12.90
C ALA A 241 -8.14 -4.46 -14.07
N ARG A 242 -7.41 -4.99 -15.07
CA ARG A 242 -8.02 -5.79 -16.14
C ARG A 242 -8.68 -7.08 -15.63
N ALA A 243 -8.04 -7.75 -14.69
CA ALA A 243 -8.59 -8.97 -14.09
C ALA A 243 -9.91 -8.68 -13.33
N TRP A 244 -10.04 -7.52 -12.70
CA TRP A 244 -11.29 -7.11 -12.01
C TRP A 244 -12.43 -6.88 -13.00
N ASP A 245 -12.17 -6.26 -14.15
CA ASP A 245 -13.17 -6.13 -15.21
C ASP A 245 -13.61 -7.51 -15.75
N VAL A 246 -12.66 -8.42 -15.93
CA VAL A 246 -12.97 -9.81 -16.32
C VAL A 246 -13.83 -10.50 -15.25
N LEU A 247 -13.52 -10.33 -13.97
CA LEU A 247 -14.28 -10.90 -12.87
C LEU A 247 -15.73 -10.38 -12.86
N MET A 248 -15.92 -9.07 -12.97
CA MET A 248 -17.25 -8.46 -12.97
C MET A 248 -18.08 -8.96 -14.16
N LYS A 249 -17.48 -9.05 -15.35
CA LYS A 249 -18.15 -9.58 -16.55
C LYS A 249 -18.52 -11.06 -16.39
N ARG A 250 -17.67 -11.89 -15.79
CA ARG A 250 -17.99 -13.30 -15.50
C ARG A 250 -19.17 -13.47 -14.55
N LEU A 251 -19.32 -12.52 -13.61
CA LEU A 251 -20.45 -12.48 -12.69
C LEU A 251 -21.74 -11.95 -13.35
N GLY A 252 -21.67 -11.54 -14.64
CA GLY A 252 -22.81 -11.03 -15.41
C GLY A 252 -23.06 -9.54 -15.24
N TYR A 253 -22.16 -8.80 -14.59
CA TYR A 253 -22.28 -7.37 -14.39
C TYR A 253 -21.79 -6.59 -15.61
N THR A 254 -22.71 -5.89 -16.27
CA THR A 254 -22.43 -5.01 -17.41
C THR A 254 -22.30 -3.55 -17.04
N ARG A 255 -22.70 -3.19 -15.81
CA ARG A 255 -22.57 -1.87 -15.21
C ARG A 255 -22.17 -2.06 -13.75
N TYR A 256 -21.14 -1.36 -13.30
CA TYR A 256 -20.64 -1.45 -11.93
C TYR A 256 -19.81 -0.24 -11.56
N VAL A 257 -19.54 -0.07 -10.28
CA VAL A 257 -18.60 0.90 -9.72
C VAL A 257 -17.45 0.16 -9.03
N ALA A 258 -16.33 0.84 -8.83
CA ALA A 258 -15.18 0.29 -8.13
C ALA A 258 -14.76 1.16 -6.95
N GLN A 259 -14.33 0.54 -5.87
CA GLN A 259 -13.83 1.19 -4.68
C GLN A 259 -12.48 0.58 -4.28
N GLY A 260 -11.56 1.39 -3.73
CA GLY A 260 -10.31 0.90 -3.19
C GLY A 260 -9.59 1.88 -2.27
N GLY A 261 -8.88 1.31 -1.29
CA GLY A 261 -7.93 1.99 -0.43
C GLY A 261 -6.55 1.36 -0.55
N ASP A 262 -5.48 2.04 -0.18
CA ASP A 262 -4.09 1.53 -0.25
C ASP A 262 -3.74 1.00 -1.67
N TRP A 263 -3.28 -0.25 -1.83
CA TRP A 263 -3.11 -0.87 -3.16
C TRP A 263 -4.42 -0.94 -3.93
N GLY A 264 -5.53 -1.12 -3.24
CA GLY A 264 -6.85 -1.03 -3.85
C GLY A 264 -7.10 0.32 -4.52
N ALA A 265 -6.62 1.42 -3.93
CA ALA A 265 -6.70 2.75 -4.55
C ALA A 265 -5.93 2.79 -5.88
N VAL A 266 -4.68 2.31 -5.89
CA VAL A 266 -3.83 2.28 -7.10
C VAL A 266 -4.46 1.41 -8.21
N ILE A 267 -5.04 0.27 -7.85
CA ILE A 267 -5.72 -0.63 -8.79
C ILE A 267 -7.02 0.01 -9.29
N THR A 268 -7.80 0.64 -8.43
CA THR A 268 -9.05 1.32 -8.79
C THR A 268 -8.78 2.52 -9.70
N GLU A 269 -7.71 3.30 -9.47
CA GLU A 269 -7.25 4.31 -10.41
C GLU A 269 -6.83 3.71 -11.76
N ALA A 270 -6.15 2.56 -11.76
CA ALA A 270 -5.81 1.86 -13.00
C ALA A 270 -7.08 1.42 -13.77
N MET A 271 -8.13 0.95 -13.06
CA MET A 271 -9.44 0.70 -13.67
C MET A 271 -10.03 1.99 -14.27
N GLY A 272 -9.96 3.11 -13.55
CA GLY A 272 -10.42 4.42 -14.01
C GLY A 272 -9.71 4.89 -15.29
N ARG A 273 -8.38 4.68 -15.39
CA ARG A 273 -7.59 5.01 -16.59
C ARG A 273 -7.93 4.10 -17.78
N GLN A 274 -8.12 2.80 -17.51
CA GLN A 274 -8.50 1.83 -18.54
C GLN A 274 -9.93 2.00 -19.01
N ALA A 275 -10.78 2.57 -18.17
CA ALA A 275 -12.17 2.90 -18.45
C ALA A 275 -12.95 1.78 -19.18
N PRO A 276 -13.00 0.55 -18.64
CA PRO A 276 -13.75 -0.53 -19.27
C PRO A 276 -15.23 -0.14 -19.39
N ALA A 277 -15.89 -0.55 -20.48
CA ALA A 277 -17.22 -0.09 -20.87
C ALA A 277 -18.31 -0.21 -19.76
N GLY A 278 -18.14 -1.18 -18.84
CA GLY A 278 -19.08 -1.37 -17.73
C GLY A 278 -18.83 -0.52 -16.48
N LEU A 279 -17.63 0.10 -16.36
CA LEU A 279 -17.27 0.89 -15.18
C LEU A 279 -17.91 2.28 -15.27
N LEU A 280 -18.76 2.62 -14.29
CA LEU A 280 -19.50 3.89 -14.23
C LEU A 280 -18.73 4.99 -13.52
N GLY A 281 -17.93 4.64 -12.54
CA GLY A 281 -17.16 5.57 -11.71
C GLY A 281 -16.36 4.82 -10.65
N ILE A 282 -15.48 5.54 -9.98
CA ILE A 282 -14.59 5.00 -8.96
C ILE A 282 -14.66 5.82 -7.67
N ASP A 283 -14.43 5.16 -6.52
CA ASP A 283 -14.22 5.80 -5.23
C ASP A 283 -12.86 5.38 -4.65
N ILE A 284 -12.15 6.34 -4.08
CA ILE A 284 -10.79 6.16 -3.57
C ILE A 284 -10.68 6.82 -2.21
N ASN A 285 -10.39 6.04 -1.15
CA ASN A 285 -10.20 6.57 0.19
C ASN A 285 -8.74 6.86 0.57
N LEU A 286 -7.77 6.58 -0.30
CA LEU A 286 -6.39 7.03 -0.19
C LEU A 286 -5.95 7.66 -1.51
N ALA A 287 -6.48 8.84 -1.81
CA ALA A 287 -6.18 9.57 -3.03
C ALA A 287 -4.82 10.27 -2.95
N ALA A 288 -3.84 9.72 -3.63
CA ALA A 288 -2.46 10.22 -3.60
C ALA A 288 -2.26 11.38 -4.58
N THR A 289 -2.79 12.55 -4.25
CA THR A 289 -2.96 13.70 -5.16
C THR A 289 -2.00 14.86 -4.92
N ILE A 290 -0.77 14.58 -4.45
CA ILE A 290 0.23 15.62 -4.23
C ILE A 290 0.68 16.23 -5.57
N PRO A 291 0.57 17.57 -5.76
CA PRO A 291 1.03 18.21 -6.98
C PRO A 291 2.54 18.04 -7.23
N PRO A 292 3.02 17.95 -8.48
CA PRO A 292 4.43 17.71 -8.80
C PRO A 292 5.40 18.72 -8.17
N GLU A 293 5.03 20.00 -8.13
CA GLU A 293 5.83 21.06 -7.50
C GLU A 293 5.95 20.88 -5.97
N VAL A 294 4.89 20.36 -5.34
CA VAL A 294 4.88 20.04 -3.89
C VAL A 294 5.71 18.80 -3.63
N VAL A 295 5.64 17.78 -4.51
CA VAL A 295 6.52 16.60 -4.44
C VAL A 295 7.98 17.00 -4.49
N ALA A 296 8.36 17.92 -5.39
CA ALA A 296 9.72 18.41 -5.49
C ALA A 296 10.19 19.11 -4.20
N ALA A 297 9.33 19.93 -3.58
CA ALA A 297 9.63 20.59 -2.31
C ALA A 297 9.78 19.58 -1.16
N LEU A 298 8.91 18.55 -1.07
CA LEU A 298 9.01 17.46 -0.10
C LEU A 298 10.32 16.69 -0.25
N ALA A 299 10.73 16.38 -1.50
CA ALA A 299 11.97 15.65 -1.79
C ALA A 299 13.23 16.44 -1.34
N MET A 300 13.19 17.76 -1.39
CA MET A 300 14.26 18.62 -0.87
C MET A 300 14.27 18.74 0.65
N GLY A 301 13.21 18.30 1.34
CA GLY A 301 13.12 18.36 2.81
C GLY A 301 13.06 19.79 3.38
N GLY A 302 12.78 20.79 2.52
CA GLY A 302 12.73 22.20 2.84
C GLY A 302 11.41 22.64 3.50
N PRO A 303 11.23 23.96 3.69
CA PRO A 303 9.97 24.52 4.17
C PRO A 303 8.87 24.37 3.13
N ALA A 304 7.62 24.44 3.60
CA ALA A 304 6.46 24.45 2.71
C ALA A 304 6.50 25.66 1.76
N PRO A 305 6.18 25.47 0.47
CA PRO A 305 6.04 26.58 -0.48
C PRO A 305 5.11 27.68 0.06
N ALA A 306 5.47 28.95 -0.22
CA ALA A 306 4.75 30.11 0.35
C ALA A 306 3.30 30.22 -0.17
N GLU A 307 3.08 29.72 -1.39
CA GLU A 307 1.82 29.80 -2.12
C GLU A 307 0.76 28.84 -1.60
N LEU A 308 1.14 27.86 -0.75
CA LEU A 308 0.20 26.88 -0.21
C LEU A 308 -0.78 27.55 0.76
N THR A 309 -2.05 27.20 0.62
CA THR A 309 -3.08 27.51 1.62
C THR A 309 -2.75 26.85 2.97
N GLU A 310 -3.42 27.26 4.04
CA GLU A 310 -3.22 26.67 5.38
C GLU A 310 -3.44 25.15 5.36
N ARG A 311 -4.55 24.68 4.77
CA ARG A 311 -4.88 23.26 4.68
C ARG A 311 -3.86 22.45 3.86
N GLU A 312 -3.35 23.02 2.77
CA GLU A 312 -2.30 22.40 1.95
C GLU A 312 -0.96 22.34 2.69
N ARG A 313 -0.64 23.40 3.46
CA ARG A 313 0.56 23.47 4.30
C ARG A 313 0.53 22.44 5.44
N GLU A 314 -0.64 22.21 6.05
CA GLU A 314 -0.82 21.14 7.02
C GLU A 314 -0.50 19.77 6.41
N THR A 315 -1.06 19.47 5.22
CA THR A 315 -0.78 18.22 4.50
C THR A 315 0.68 18.09 4.12
N PHE A 316 1.32 19.17 3.65
CA PHE A 316 2.75 19.21 3.36
C PHE A 316 3.59 18.88 4.60
N ASN A 317 3.33 19.54 5.71
CA ASN A 317 4.09 19.35 6.96
C ASN A 317 3.90 17.93 7.51
N ALA A 318 2.69 17.39 7.47
CA ALA A 318 2.40 16.01 7.86
C ALA A 318 3.16 15.00 6.98
N SER A 319 3.17 15.20 5.65
CA SER A 319 3.89 14.36 4.69
C SER A 319 5.41 14.44 4.90
N LEU A 320 5.93 15.62 5.19
CA LEU A 320 7.36 15.81 5.51
C LEU A 320 7.74 15.14 6.83
N ALA A 321 6.91 15.26 7.85
CA ALA A 321 7.13 14.58 9.14
C ALA A 321 7.08 13.06 8.97
N TYR A 322 6.13 12.54 8.20
CA TYR A 322 6.02 11.13 7.85
C TYR A 322 7.29 10.61 7.15
N ALA A 323 7.80 11.37 6.18
CA ALA A 323 9.03 11.02 5.48
C ALA A 323 10.26 11.05 6.40
N LYS A 324 10.40 12.09 7.23
CA LYS A 324 11.51 12.24 8.19
C LYS A 324 11.51 11.15 9.28
N ALA A 325 10.36 10.69 9.70
CA ALA A 325 10.22 9.59 10.65
C ALA A 325 10.56 8.21 10.05
N GLY A 326 10.85 8.12 8.75
CA GLY A 326 11.12 6.84 8.09
C GLY A 326 9.90 5.93 8.00
N SER A 327 8.68 6.48 8.16
CA SER A 327 7.44 5.71 8.19
C SER A 327 7.18 4.92 6.89
N ALA A 328 7.81 5.32 5.78
CA ALA A 328 7.74 4.60 4.50
C ALA A 328 8.86 3.55 4.32
N SER A 329 9.67 3.25 5.32
CA SER A 329 10.84 2.35 5.19
C SER A 329 10.44 0.94 4.75
N TYR A 330 9.31 0.42 5.24
CA TYR A 330 8.75 -0.86 4.83
C TYR A 330 8.49 -0.90 3.31
N PHE A 331 7.90 0.18 2.77
CA PHE A 331 7.60 0.32 1.35
C PHE A 331 8.88 0.24 0.49
N VAL A 332 9.93 0.97 0.89
CA VAL A 332 11.24 0.93 0.19
C VAL A 332 11.82 -0.47 0.18
N MET A 333 11.78 -1.17 1.32
CA MET A 333 12.27 -2.55 1.42
C MET A 333 11.47 -3.50 0.54
N LEU A 334 10.13 -3.43 0.57
CA LEU A 334 9.26 -4.30 -0.22
C LEU A 334 9.39 -4.03 -1.72
N THR A 335 9.55 -2.78 -2.13
CA THR A 335 9.81 -2.41 -3.52
C THR A 335 11.15 -2.96 -4.01
N ALA A 336 12.20 -2.92 -3.17
CA ALA A 336 13.55 -3.29 -3.57
C ALA A 336 13.83 -4.79 -3.42
N ARG A 337 13.42 -5.41 -2.32
CA ARG A 337 13.85 -6.76 -1.93
C ARG A 337 12.75 -7.53 -1.16
N PRO A 338 11.54 -7.73 -1.74
CA PRO A 338 10.42 -8.39 -1.05
C PRO A 338 10.75 -9.82 -0.59
N GLN A 339 11.54 -10.55 -1.36
CA GLN A 339 11.94 -11.91 -1.03
C GLN A 339 12.82 -11.96 0.23
N THR A 340 13.67 -10.96 0.45
CA THR A 340 14.63 -10.95 1.59
C THR A 340 13.89 -10.95 2.94
N VAL A 341 12.88 -10.09 3.10
CA VAL A 341 12.05 -10.04 4.32
C VAL A 341 11.12 -11.25 4.41
N GLY A 342 10.78 -11.84 3.26
CA GLY A 342 9.91 -13.00 3.13
C GLY A 342 10.38 -14.21 3.97
N TYR A 343 11.69 -14.46 4.05
CA TYR A 343 12.23 -15.57 4.84
C TYR A 343 11.85 -15.46 6.32
N GLY A 344 12.00 -14.28 6.91
CA GLY A 344 11.66 -14.05 8.31
C GLY A 344 10.14 -14.12 8.56
N MET A 345 9.34 -13.57 7.66
CA MET A 345 7.88 -13.60 7.78
C MET A 345 7.28 -15.00 7.58
N THR A 346 7.91 -15.83 6.76
CA THR A 346 7.45 -17.20 6.51
C THR A 346 7.85 -18.16 7.64
N ASP A 347 8.96 -17.91 8.31
CA ASP A 347 9.49 -18.82 9.35
C ASP A 347 9.04 -18.45 10.76
N SER A 348 8.82 -17.17 11.05
CA SER A 348 8.49 -16.66 12.39
C SER A 348 7.12 -15.96 12.43
N PRO A 349 6.13 -16.50 13.18
CA PRO A 349 4.87 -15.77 13.42
C PRO A 349 5.10 -14.39 14.05
N ALA A 350 6.00 -14.32 15.04
CA ALA A 350 6.36 -13.04 15.69
C ALA A 350 7.02 -12.07 14.70
N GLY A 351 7.88 -12.59 13.80
CA GLY A 351 8.50 -11.79 12.74
C GLY A 351 7.47 -11.25 11.75
N LEU A 352 6.48 -12.07 11.36
CA LEU A 352 5.36 -11.62 10.53
C LEU A 352 4.54 -10.55 11.24
N ALA A 353 4.16 -10.77 12.49
CA ALA A 353 3.37 -9.80 13.26
C ALA A 353 4.12 -8.46 13.40
N ALA A 354 5.42 -8.50 13.75
CA ALA A 354 6.25 -7.30 13.83
C ALA A 354 6.29 -6.54 12.50
N TRP A 355 6.41 -7.27 11.37
CA TRP A 355 6.48 -6.66 10.05
C TRP A 355 5.15 -6.04 9.59
N VAL A 356 4.02 -6.71 9.83
CA VAL A 356 2.68 -6.17 9.54
C VAL A 356 2.44 -4.90 10.35
N LEU A 357 2.78 -4.91 11.63
CA LEU A 357 2.53 -3.80 12.56
C LEU A 357 3.47 -2.59 12.37
N VAL A 358 4.48 -2.67 11.49
CA VAL A 358 5.29 -1.51 11.12
C VAL A 358 4.51 -0.55 10.19
N HIS A 359 3.43 -1.03 9.57
CA HIS A 359 2.62 -0.20 8.69
C HIS A 359 2.03 1.00 9.43
N PRO A 360 2.08 2.22 8.83
CA PRO A 360 1.59 3.44 9.48
C PRO A 360 0.13 3.41 9.93
N GLY A 361 -0.71 2.62 9.26
CA GLY A 361 -2.09 2.38 9.67
C GLY A 361 -2.23 1.81 11.08
N PHE A 362 -1.19 1.13 11.59
CA PHE A 362 -1.13 0.64 12.98
C PHE A 362 -0.33 1.55 13.93
N SER A 363 0.19 2.68 13.46
CA SER A 363 1.06 3.55 14.27
C SER A 363 0.42 4.02 15.58
N GLN A 364 -0.89 4.26 15.57
CA GLN A 364 -1.66 4.69 16.74
C GLN A 364 -2.34 3.53 17.48
N TRP A 365 -2.27 2.32 16.94
CA TRP A 365 -2.90 1.17 17.57
C TRP A 365 -2.15 0.73 18.83
N LYS A 366 -2.87 0.52 19.94
CA LYS A 366 -2.35 0.20 21.27
C LYS A 366 -2.30 -1.32 21.55
N TYR A 367 -2.13 -2.14 20.54
CA TYR A 367 -2.07 -3.61 20.67
C TYR A 367 -3.29 -4.22 21.39
N GLY A 368 -4.46 -3.56 21.25
CA GLY A 368 -5.72 -3.99 21.87
C GLY A 368 -5.77 -3.78 23.38
N THR A 369 -4.93 -2.91 23.95
CA THR A 369 -4.97 -2.53 25.37
C THR A 369 -5.85 -1.33 25.65
N ASP A 370 -6.24 -0.58 24.63
CA ASP A 370 -7.10 0.60 24.72
C ASP A 370 -8.52 0.24 24.24
N PRO A 371 -9.52 0.18 25.16
CA PRO A 371 -10.89 -0.16 24.79
C PRO A 371 -11.60 0.93 23.98
N ALA A 372 -11.04 2.13 23.88
CA ALA A 372 -11.58 3.20 23.04
C ALA A 372 -11.24 3.03 21.57
N GLN A 373 -10.26 2.19 21.24
CA GLN A 373 -9.90 1.89 19.86
C GLN A 373 -10.89 0.88 19.24
N THR A 374 -11.29 1.13 18.01
CA THR A 374 -12.27 0.30 17.30
C THR A 374 -11.68 -1.05 16.85
N LEU A 375 -10.37 -1.11 16.53
CA LEU A 375 -9.69 -2.35 16.20
C LEU A 375 -9.27 -3.10 17.46
N THR A 376 -9.87 -4.25 17.67
CA THR A 376 -9.49 -5.17 18.74
C THR A 376 -8.21 -5.95 18.38
N LYS A 377 -7.58 -6.59 19.36
CA LYS A 377 -6.47 -7.51 19.08
C LYS A 377 -6.90 -8.72 18.26
N ASP A 378 -8.16 -9.17 18.39
CA ASP A 378 -8.70 -10.25 17.58
C ASP A 378 -8.83 -9.81 16.12
N ASP A 379 -9.36 -8.61 15.85
CA ASP A 379 -9.43 -8.09 14.48
C ASP A 379 -8.04 -8.11 13.81
N VAL A 380 -7.02 -7.54 14.45
CA VAL A 380 -5.67 -7.48 13.87
C VAL A 380 -5.03 -8.87 13.73
N LEU A 381 -5.27 -9.76 14.70
CA LEU A 381 -4.80 -11.15 14.62
C LEU A 381 -5.56 -11.98 13.57
N ASP A 382 -6.82 -11.66 13.28
CA ASP A 382 -7.58 -12.28 12.20
C ASP A 382 -6.83 -12.09 10.87
N ASP A 383 -6.37 -10.87 10.59
CA ASP A 383 -5.64 -10.55 9.38
C ASP A 383 -4.21 -11.13 9.37
N ILE A 384 -3.44 -10.95 10.43
CA ILE A 384 -2.08 -11.54 10.56
C ILE A 384 -2.15 -13.08 10.43
N SER A 385 -3.17 -13.71 11.02
CA SER A 385 -3.37 -15.17 10.93
C SER A 385 -3.69 -15.60 9.50
N LEU A 386 -4.46 -14.83 8.74
CA LEU A 386 -4.70 -15.12 7.33
C LEU A 386 -3.39 -15.18 6.55
N TYR A 387 -2.53 -14.16 6.69
CA TYR A 387 -1.21 -14.15 6.04
C TYR A 387 -0.35 -15.35 6.44
N TRP A 388 -0.35 -15.70 7.73
CA TRP A 388 0.41 -16.85 8.24
C TRP A 388 -0.11 -18.18 7.70
N LEU A 389 -1.39 -18.43 7.89
CA LEU A 389 -2.01 -19.73 7.58
C LEU A 389 -2.09 -20.03 6.09
N THR A 390 -2.15 -18.99 5.26
CA THR A 390 -2.06 -19.13 3.80
C THR A 390 -0.61 -19.02 3.30
N ASN A 391 0.35 -18.69 4.17
CA ASN A 391 1.74 -18.40 3.81
C ASN A 391 1.83 -17.38 2.65
N SER A 392 1.01 -16.32 2.68
CA SER A 392 0.89 -15.34 1.58
C SER A 392 1.72 -14.08 1.78
N ALA A 393 2.41 -13.89 2.91
CA ALA A 393 3.15 -12.68 3.22
C ALA A 393 4.17 -12.30 2.13
N THR A 394 4.99 -13.26 1.69
CA THR A 394 6.02 -13.00 0.65
C THR A 394 5.40 -12.73 -0.71
N SER A 395 4.37 -13.48 -1.12
CA SER A 395 3.71 -13.28 -2.42
C SER A 395 2.99 -11.95 -2.48
N ALA A 396 2.35 -11.53 -1.39
CA ALA A 396 1.70 -10.22 -1.26
C ALA A 396 2.71 -9.07 -1.42
N ASN A 397 3.87 -9.19 -0.79
CA ASN A 397 4.93 -8.17 -0.87
C ASN A 397 5.44 -7.94 -2.29
N ARG A 398 5.34 -8.93 -3.18
CA ARG A 398 5.80 -8.80 -4.57
C ARG A 398 5.03 -7.75 -5.36
N LEU A 399 3.81 -7.39 -4.96
CA LEU A 399 3.05 -6.30 -5.59
C LEU A 399 3.81 -4.97 -5.54
N TYR A 400 4.53 -4.70 -4.44
CA TYR A 400 5.40 -3.53 -4.33
C TYR A 400 6.50 -3.52 -5.40
N TRP A 401 7.15 -4.67 -5.60
CA TRP A 401 8.19 -4.83 -6.62
C TRP A 401 7.62 -4.79 -8.04
N GLU A 402 6.46 -5.39 -8.27
CA GLU A 402 5.75 -5.38 -9.55
C GLU A 402 5.32 -3.97 -9.99
N ASN A 403 5.13 -3.07 -9.05
CA ASN A 403 4.87 -1.66 -9.34
C ASN A 403 6.15 -0.90 -9.79
N LYS A 404 7.27 -1.59 -9.99
CA LYS A 404 8.54 -1.10 -10.54
C LYS A 404 9.08 0.16 -9.84
N GLY A 405 8.94 0.20 -8.51
CA GLY A 405 9.43 1.33 -7.72
C GLY A 405 8.67 2.63 -7.90
N LYS A 406 7.56 2.61 -8.63
CA LYS A 406 6.66 3.76 -8.66
C LYS A 406 6.08 3.92 -7.26
N SER A 407 6.31 5.07 -6.64
CA SER A 407 5.58 5.41 -5.41
C SER A 407 4.09 5.46 -5.74
N PRO A 408 3.21 4.81 -4.97
CA PRO A 408 1.76 4.94 -5.16
C PRO A 408 1.34 6.41 -5.15
N THR A 409 1.98 7.22 -4.28
CA THR A 409 1.68 8.64 -4.11
C THR A 409 2.15 9.52 -5.26
N ILE A 410 3.27 9.20 -5.92
CA ILE A 410 3.86 10.04 -6.97
C ILE A 410 3.40 9.60 -8.35
N ALA A 411 3.32 8.30 -8.60
CA ALA A 411 2.94 7.79 -9.92
C ALA A 411 1.45 8.04 -10.20
N ALA A 412 0.60 7.90 -9.19
CA ALA A 412 -0.83 8.19 -9.31
C ALA A 412 -1.07 9.67 -9.61
N ALA A 413 -0.43 10.60 -8.90
CA ALA A 413 -0.57 12.04 -9.11
C ALA A 413 -0.18 12.49 -10.53
N GLN A 414 0.66 11.75 -11.22
CA GLN A 414 1.08 12.07 -12.60
C GLN A 414 0.09 11.56 -13.68
N GLN A 415 -0.75 10.58 -13.37
CA GLN A 415 -1.65 9.95 -14.34
C GLN A 415 -3.15 10.09 -14.02
N THR A 416 -3.49 10.62 -12.86
CA THR A 416 -4.89 10.78 -12.43
C THR A 416 -5.70 11.70 -13.32
N THR A 417 -5.07 12.69 -13.96
CA THR A 417 -5.72 13.58 -14.93
C THR A 417 -6.19 12.86 -16.20
N GLU A 418 -5.72 11.65 -16.46
CA GLU A 418 -6.19 10.81 -17.58
C GLU A 418 -7.52 10.14 -17.27
N ILE A 419 -7.94 10.07 -16.00
CA ILE A 419 -9.21 9.46 -15.58
C ILE A 419 -10.36 10.40 -15.98
N LYS A 420 -11.17 9.97 -16.95
CA LYS A 420 -12.33 10.73 -17.45
C LYS A 420 -13.64 10.28 -16.80
N LEU A 421 -13.64 9.11 -16.17
CA LEU A 421 -14.79 8.62 -15.42
C LEU A 421 -15.03 9.46 -14.15
N PRO A 422 -16.27 9.47 -13.64
CA PRO A 422 -16.58 10.05 -12.34
C PRO A 422 -15.69 9.49 -11.24
N VAL A 423 -15.08 10.36 -10.43
CA VAL A 423 -14.24 10.02 -9.29
C VAL A 423 -14.89 10.54 -8.02
N ALA A 424 -14.92 9.72 -6.99
CA ALA A 424 -15.29 10.09 -5.64
C ALA A 424 -14.12 9.88 -4.69
N THR A 425 -14.06 10.66 -3.62
CA THR A 425 -13.03 10.53 -2.60
C THR A 425 -13.60 10.87 -1.23
N THR A 426 -13.41 9.97 -0.27
CA THR A 426 -13.60 10.24 1.15
C THR A 426 -12.24 10.28 1.85
N VAL A 427 -11.96 11.38 2.58
CA VAL A 427 -10.73 11.57 3.34
C VAL A 427 -11.03 11.31 4.81
N PHE A 428 -10.45 10.26 5.37
CA PHE A 428 -10.61 9.89 6.77
C PHE A 428 -9.61 10.64 7.66
N GLY A 429 -10.11 11.27 8.73
CA GLY A 429 -9.38 12.25 9.52
C GLY A 429 -8.18 11.70 10.31
N GLU A 430 -8.13 10.38 10.52
CA GLU A 430 -7.07 9.68 11.27
C GLU A 430 -6.09 8.94 10.33
N ASP A 431 -6.26 9.05 8.99
CA ASP A 431 -5.32 8.45 8.05
C ASP A 431 -4.00 9.24 7.99
N ALA A 432 -2.93 8.54 7.66
CA ALA A 432 -1.58 9.09 7.55
C ALA A 432 -1.44 10.15 6.44
N TYR A 433 -2.21 10.04 5.38
CA TYR A 433 -2.24 11.00 4.28
C TYR A 433 -3.66 11.52 4.04
N ARG A 434 -3.83 12.81 4.15
CA ARG A 434 -5.12 13.50 4.00
C ARG A 434 -5.00 14.60 2.95
N PRO A 435 -5.31 14.29 1.68
CA PRO A 435 -5.23 15.29 0.60
C PRO A 435 -6.27 16.39 0.80
N PRO A 436 -5.91 17.66 0.57
CA PRO A 436 -6.90 18.74 0.51
C PRO A 436 -7.72 18.66 -0.78
N GLU A 437 -8.93 19.16 -0.74
CA GLU A 437 -9.85 19.17 -1.90
C GLU A 437 -9.24 19.83 -3.13
N THR A 438 -8.48 20.91 -2.95
CA THR A 438 -7.83 21.65 -4.04
C THR A 438 -6.87 20.77 -4.85
N TRP A 439 -6.05 19.96 -4.18
CA TRP A 439 -5.15 19.01 -4.86
C TRP A 439 -5.93 17.87 -5.49
N THR A 440 -6.97 17.38 -4.83
CA THR A 440 -7.79 16.29 -5.32
C THR A 440 -8.57 16.70 -6.57
N ARG A 441 -9.16 17.90 -6.60
CA ARG A 441 -9.83 18.43 -7.80
C ARG A 441 -8.87 18.67 -8.96
N ARG A 442 -7.64 19.08 -8.67
CA ARG A 442 -6.62 19.25 -9.69
C ARG A 442 -6.20 17.90 -10.29
N ALA A 443 -6.11 16.86 -9.46
CA ALA A 443 -5.72 15.52 -9.87
C ALA A 443 -6.83 14.78 -10.62
N TYR A 444 -8.10 14.97 -10.21
CA TYR A 444 -9.27 14.32 -10.80
C TYR A 444 -10.22 15.35 -11.42
N PRO A 445 -10.10 15.64 -12.71
CA PRO A 445 -10.98 16.63 -13.37
C PRO A 445 -12.48 16.28 -13.32
N SER A 446 -12.81 14.98 -13.21
CA SER A 446 -14.19 14.47 -13.10
C SER A 446 -14.57 14.13 -11.64
N LEU A 447 -14.04 14.86 -10.65
CA LEU A 447 -14.37 14.66 -9.23
C LEU A 447 -15.83 15.05 -8.97
N ILE A 448 -16.67 14.04 -8.64
CA ILE A 448 -18.11 14.21 -8.35
C ILE A 448 -18.44 14.28 -6.87
N TYR A 449 -17.54 13.78 -6.02
CA TYR A 449 -17.72 13.75 -4.57
C TYR A 449 -16.37 13.92 -3.88
N PHE A 450 -16.35 14.78 -2.87
CA PHE A 450 -15.23 14.95 -1.94
C PHE A 450 -15.78 15.24 -0.56
N HIS A 451 -15.38 14.44 0.42
CA HIS A 451 -15.78 14.68 1.81
C HIS A 451 -14.64 14.34 2.77
N GLU A 452 -14.36 15.25 3.70
CA GLU A 452 -13.45 15.01 4.82
C GLU A 452 -14.28 14.64 6.05
N VAL A 453 -14.05 13.44 6.59
CA VAL A 453 -14.73 12.94 7.80
C VAL A 453 -13.77 12.88 8.97
N PRO A 454 -14.22 13.19 10.21
CA PRO A 454 -13.31 13.35 11.34
C PRO A 454 -12.77 12.04 11.92
N LYS A 455 -13.41 10.90 11.61
CA LYS A 455 -13.09 9.59 12.19
C LYS A 455 -12.69 8.58 11.10
N GLY A 456 -11.95 7.57 11.53
CA GLY A 456 -11.43 6.51 10.68
C GLY A 456 -10.03 6.83 10.18
N GLY A 457 -9.21 5.80 10.15
CA GLY A 457 -7.83 5.84 9.69
C GLY A 457 -7.64 5.08 8.38
N HIS A 458 -6.49 4.46 8.26
CA HIS A 458 -6.08 3.73 7.07
C HIS A 458 -7.04 2.56 6.73
N PHE A 459 -7.54 1.86 7.75
CA PHE A 459 -8.46 0.74 7.61
C PHE A 459 -9.90 1.18 7.87
N ALA A 460 -10.33 2.28 7.26
CA ALA A 460 -11.61 2.92 7.55
C ALA A 460 -12.83 1.98 7.43
N ALA A 461 -12.84 1.06 6.46
CA ALA A 461 -13.87 0.03 6.32
C ALA A 461 -13.94 -0.91 7.54
N TRP A 462 -12.82 -1.15 8.18
CA TRP A 462 -12.70 -2.00 9.36
C TRP A 462 -12.99 -1.24 10.67
N GLU A 463 -12.49 0.00 10.74
CA GLU A 463 -12.58 0.86 11.91
C GLU A 463 -13.94 1.53 12.06
N GLN A 464 -14.55 1.99 10.96
CA GLN A 464 -15.78 2.79 10.92
C GLN A 464 -16.75 2.28 9.83
N PRO A 465 -17.20 1.00 9.89
CA PRO A 465 -17.92 0.35 8.79
C PRO A 465 -19.22 1.07 8.40
N GLU A 466 -19.98 1.59 9.36
CA GLU A 466 -21.24 2.31 9.08
C GLU A 466 -20.98 3.66 8.40
N LEU A 467 -19.97 4.41 8.88
CA LEU A 467 -19.55 5.67 8.27
C LEU A 467 -19.05 5.40 6.85
N PHE A 468 -18.16 4.43 6.68
CA PHE A 468 -17.60 4.06 5.37
C PHE A 468 -18.69 3.70 4.36
N ALA A 469 -19.67 2.87 4.77
CA ALA A 469 -20.79 2.52 3.91
C ALA A 469 -21.70 3.72 3.59
N SER A 470 -21.91 4.64 4.54
CA SER A 470 -22.70 5.85 4.29
C SER A 470 -22.01 6.79 3.28
N GLU A 471 -20.68 6.91 3.36
CA GLU A 471 -19.89 7.69 2.40
C GLU A 471 -19.97 7.10 1.00
N LEU A 472 -19.87 5.76 0.83
CA LEU A 472 -20.01 5.10 -0.47
C LEU A 472 -21.41 5.29 -1.08
N ARG A 473 -22.46 5.24 -0.24
CA ARG A 473 -23.83 5.55 -0.72
C ARG A 473 -23.94 6.97 -1.24
N ALA A 474 -23.36 7.94 -0.53
CA ALA A 474 -23.33 9.34 -0.94
C ALA A 474 -22.48 9.56 -2.21
N ALA A 475 -21.31 8.96 -2.26
CA ALA A 475 -20.34 9.06 -3.35
C ALA A 475 -20.93 8.62 -4.71
N PHE A 476 -21.65 7.51 -4.72
CA PHE A 476 -22.22 6.93 -5.93
C PHE A 476 -23.68 7.30 -6.21
N LYS A 477 -24.27 8.19 -5.41
CA LYS A 477 -25.69 8.56 -5.54
C LYS A 477 -26.06 9.07 -6.93
N SER A 478 -25.18 9.86 -7.55
CA SER A 478 -25.42 10.44 -8.87
C SER A 478 -25.24 9.47 -10.05
N LEU A 479 -24.77 8.25 -9.80
CA LEU A 479 -24.50 7.22 -10.82
C LEU A 479 -25.55 6.09 -10.85
N ARG A 480 -26.54 6.16 -9.98
CA ARG A 480 -27.64 5.16 -9.85
C ARG A 480 -28.69 5.30 -10.93
#